data_abf88542de4188197391b882d902fa1f
#
_entry.id   abf88542de4188197391b882d902fa1f
#
_cell.length_a   1.000
_cell.length_b   1.000
_cell.length_c   1.000
_cell.angle_alpha   90.00
_cell.angle_beta   90.00
_cell.angle_gamma   90.00
#
_symmetry.space_group_name_H-M   'P 1'
#
loop_
_entity.id
_entity.type
_entity.pdbx_description
1 polymer ?
#
loop_
_entity_poly.entity_id
_entity_poly.type
_entity_poly.pdbx_seq_one_letter_code
_entity_poly.pdbx_strand_id
1 'polypeptide(L)'
;MNRKTLFLVLLWLSAMLRAQSGPAEVQVADADTVAVSWPQVVQQRLDRLLQSHAHLLERSQLGLMVFDLTDDSCIYSHNHLQTLRPASTMKLVTAVTALHLLGSSYRFRTQLFYRGSIADGRLEGDLVCVGGMDPLFNSDDMNAFVESLRSMGIDTISGSIVADVSFKEEEPFGEGWCWDDDNPVLSPLLISRKDNFTARLAGELEEAGIVLQCDSTLQVSRPLSRASQPLTLLCTRFHTIDQVLMPMMKDSKNLYAEAMFYQIAASGGNHPARASHARRAIGRLLASLGVTSGYRIADGSGLSLYNYVSANLLVRLLRYAYHDGDVFNELLLSLPIAGQDGTLEKRMGGAFTNGNVRAKTGTLTGISSLAGYCTAANGHQLCFAIINQGVLRNQDGRDFQDRLCHVLCEP
;
A
#
# COMPACT_ATOMS: atom_id res chain seq x y z
N MET A 1 -53.98 36.46 -80.49
CA MET A 1 -53.00 37.03 -79.56
C MET A 1 -51.71 37.27 -80.27
N ASN A 2 -51.30 38.53 -80.41
CA ASN A 2 -50.29 38.98 -81.30
C ASN A 2 -48.86 38.64 -80.82
N ARG A 3 -47.99 38.14 -81.67
CA ARG A 3 -46.61 37.73 -81.39
C ARG A 3 -45.78 38.77 -80.59
N LYS A 4 -46.15 40.01 -80.67
CA LYS A 4 -45.50 41.13 -79.94
C LYS A 4 -45.89 41.20 -78.43
N THR A 5 -47.08 40.74 -78.04
CA THR A 5 -47.52 40.71 -76.67
C THR A 5 -46.93 39.56 -75.83
N LEU A 6 -46.58 38.47 -76.55
CA LEU A 6 -45.92 37.31 -75.90
C LEU A 6 -44.46 37.59 -75.55
N PHE A 7 -43.79 38.45 -76.35
CA PHE A 7 -42.38 38.83 -76.12
C PHE A 7 -42.20 39.82 -74.95
N LEU A 8 -43.18 40.68 -74.69
CA LEU A 8 -43.17 41.63 -73.60
C LEU A 8 -43.48 40.95 -72.28
N VAL A 9 -44.30 39.90 -72.20
CA VAL A 9 -44.62 39.14 -71.01
C VAL A 9 -43.41 38.26 -70.65
N LEU A 10 -42.67 37.71 -71.57
CA LEU A 10 -41.45 36.93 -71.33
C LEU A 10 -40.26 37.81 -70.87
N LEU A 11 -40.16 39.05 -71.31
CA LEU A 11 -39.17 40.00 -70.77
C LEU A 11 -39.45 40.50 -69.34
N TRP A 12 -40.72 40.62 -68.97
CA TRP A 12 -41.10 40.99 -67.62
C TRP A 12 -40.92 39.84 -66.59
N LEU A 13 -41.17 38.59 -67.02
CA LEU A 13 -40.89 37.44 -66.19
C LEU A 13 -39.38 37.21 -65.95
N SER A 14 -38.55 37.53 -66.98
CA SER A 14 -37.08 37.42 -66.79
C SER A 14 -36.49 38.55 -65.93
N ALA A 15 -37.12 39.69 -65.89
CA ALA A 15 -36.71 40.81 -65.04
C ALA A 15 -37.12 40.58 -63.56
N MET A 16 -38.27 39.91 -63.31
CA MET A 16 -38.68 39.56 -61.96
C MET A 16 -37.86 38.39 -61.34
N LEU A 17 -37.31 37.47 -62.15
CA LEU A 17 -36.43 36.42 -61.67
C LEU A 17 -35.00 36.90 -61.40
N ARG A 18 -34.58 38.09 -61.85
CA ARG A 18 -33.27 38.67 -61.54
C ARG A 18 -33.25 39.61 -60.32
N ALA A 19 -34.40 39.94 -59.73
CA ALA A 19 -34.48 40.84 -58.58
C ALA A 19 -34.52 40.12 -57.23
N GLN A 20 -34.37 38.79 -57.21
CA GLN A 20 -34.35 37.99 -55.95
C GLN A 20 -33.05 37.22 -55.68
N SER A 21 -31.99 37.46 -56.43
CA SER A 21 -30.64 36.99 -56.05
C SER A 21 -29.86 38.16 -55.44
N GLY A 22 -30.19 38.56 -54.25
CA GLY A 22 -29.26 39.18 -53.33
C GLY A 22 -28.11 38.20 -53.07
N PRO A 23 -26.88 38.70 -52.77
CA PRO A 23 -25.82 37.82 -52.40
C PRO A 23 -26.29 36.95 -51.27
N ALA A 24 -26.36 35.63 -51.48
CA ALA A 24 -26.49 34.69 -50.37
C ALA A 24 -25.29 34.95 -49.47
N GLU A 25 -25.53 35.60 -48.34
CA GLU A 25 -24.63 35.47 -47.19
C GLU A 25 -24.53 33.97 -46.94
N VAL A 26 -23.41 33.39 -47.37
CA VAL A 26 -22.96 32.12 -46.85
C VAL A 26 -22.73 32.37 -45.38
N GLN A 27 -23.74 32.12 -44.57
CA GLN A 27 -23.51 31.84 -43.15
C GLN A 27 -22.54 30.65 -43.16
N VAL A 28 -21.27 30.98 -43.06
CA VAL A 28 -20.29 30.03 -42.54
C VAL A 28 -20.84 29.66 -41.20
N ALA A 29 -21.51 28.51 -41.12
CA ALA A 29 -21.80 27.90 -39.84
C ALA A 29 -20.44 27.87 -39.14
N ASP A 30 -20.30 28.70 -38.08
CA ASP A 30 -19.23 28.52 -37.12
C ASP A 30 -19.27 27.02 -36.82
N ALA A 31 -18.25 26.32 -37.35
CA ALA A 31 -17.98 24.97 -36.88
C ALA A 31 -17.81 25.18 -35.38
N ASP A 32 -18.84 24.80 -34.61
CA ASP A 32 -18.72 24.68 -33.17
C ASP A 32 -17.43 23.93 -32.89
N THR A 33 -16.39 24.67 -32.63
CA THR A 33 -15.17 24.12 -32.04
C THR A 33 -15.60 23.62 -30.69
N VAL A 34 -16.07 22.36 -30.64
CA VAL A 34 -16.37 21.69 -29.39
C VAL A 34 -15.12 21.83 -28.55
N ALA A 35 -15.20 22.69 -27.55
CA ALA A 35 -14.08 22.94 -26.66
C ALA A 35 -13.66 21.57 -26.07
N VAL A 36 -12.42 21.18 -26.34
CA VAL A 36 -11.87 19.87 -25.88
C VAL A 36 -11.96 19.87 -24.37
N SER A 37 -12.68 18.92 -23.80
CA SER A 37 -12.83 18.83 -22.33
C SER A 37 -11.49 18.50 -21.68
N TRP A 38 -11.29 18.93 -20.43
CA TRP A 38 -10.05 18.65 -19.70
C TRP A 38 -9.69 17.15 -19.67
N PRO A 39 -10.60 16.19 -19.43
CA PRO A 39 -10.25 14.76 -19.51
C PRO A 39 -9.71 14.36 -20.90
N GLN A 40 -10.27 14.93 -21.97
CA GLN A 40 -9.77 14.67 -23.33
C GLN A 40 -8.37 15.24 -23.57
N VAL A 41 -8.06 16.41 -22.99
CA VAL A 41 -6.71 16.98 -23.04
C VAL A 41 -5.72 16.05 -22.34
N VAL A 42 -6.05 15.59 -21.15
CA VAL A 42 -5.21 14.62 -20.40
C VAL A 42 -5.02 13.32 -21.19
N GLN A 43 -6.09 12.77 -21.77
CA GLN A 43 -6.03 11.58 -22.64
C GLN A 43 -5.04 11.77 -23.79
N GLN A 44 -5.16 12.87 -24.53
CA GLN A 44 -4.28 13.16 -25.66
C GLN A 44 -2.80 13.35 -25.22
N ARG A 45 -2.57 13.92 -24.05
CA ARG A 45 -1.21 14.09 -23.52
C ARG A 45 -0.62 12.73 -23.11
N LEU A 46 -1.43 11.85 -22.47
CA LEU A 46 -1.01 10.50 -22.12
C LEU A 46 -0.76 9.64 -23.36
N ASP A 47 -1.60 9.72 -24.40
CA ASP A 47 -1.36 9.03 -25.68
C ASP A 47 -0.03 9.45 -26.31
N ARG A 48 0.27 10.76 -26.33
CA ARG A 48 1.56 11.28 -26.80
C ARG A 48 2.73 10.79 -25.95
N LEU A 49 2.53 10.72 -24.62
CA LEU A 49 3.55 10.18 -23.71
C LEU A 49 3.84 8.71 -24.02
N LEU A 50 2.81 7.87 -24.19
CA LEU A 50 2.97 6.46 -24.56
C LEU A 50 3.68 6.32 -25.91
N GLN A 51 3.28 7.09 -26.93
CA GLN A 51 3.91 7.08 -28.24
C GLN A 51 5.39 7.49 -28.18
N SER A 52 5.74 8.50 -27.38
CA SER A 52 7.14 8.93 -27.21
C SER A 52 8.01 7.90 -26.46
N HIS A 53 7.39 6.93 -25.77
CA HIS A 53 8.05 5.83 -25.07
C HIS A 53 7.80 4.47 -25.72
N ALA A 54 7.44 4.43 -27.01
CA ALA A 54 7.14 3.19 -27.74
C ALA A 54 8.23 2.12 -27.56
N HIS A 55 9.51 2.52 -27.59
CA HIS A 55 10.64 1.60 -27.39
C HIS A 55 10.66 0.90 -26.01
N LEU A 56 10.15 1.56 -24.97
CA LEU A 56 9.98 0.96 -23.64
C LEU A 56 8.80 -0.03 -23.68
N LEU A 57 7.68 0.36 -24.27
CA LEU A 57 6.45 -0.42 -24.31
C LEU A 57 6.53 -1.65 -25.21
N GLU A 58 7.33 -1.59 -26.28
CA GLU A 58 7.60 -2.75 -27.15
C GLU A 58 8.38 -3.87 -26.44
N ARG A 59 9.16 -3.54 -25.40
CA ARG A 59 10.05 -4.46 -24.69
C ARG A 59 9.57 -4.83 -23.30
N SER A 60 8.55 -4.14 -22.78
CA SER A 60 8.02 -4.34 -21.44
C SER A 60 6.50 -4.32 -21.45
N GLN A 61 5.90 -4.78 -20.35
CA GLN A 61 4.46 -4.71 -20.12
C GLN A 61 4.13 -3.47 -19.31
N LEU A 62 3.04 -2.79 -19.64
CA LEU A 62 2.50 -1.65 -18.91
C LEU A 62 1.03 -1.91 -18.57
N GLY A 63 0.70 -1.88 -17.27
CA GLY A 63 -0.66 -1.73 -16.77
C GLY A 63 -0.82 -0.32 -16.19
N LEU A 64 -1.76 0.45 -16.71
CA LEU A 64 -1.99 1.84 -16.31
C LEU A 64 -3.49 2.12 -16.15
N MET A 65 -3.84 2.84 -15.08
CA MET A 65 -5.18 3.40 -14.89
C MET A 65 -5.08 4.74 -14.17
N VAL A 66 -5.82 5.74 -14.65
CA VAL A 66 -6.01 7.05 -14.02
C VAL A 66 -7.49 7.28 -13.83
N PHE A 67 -7.88 7.65 -12.63
CA PHE A 67 -9.26 7.83 -12.25
C PHE A 67 -9.46 9.19 -11.55
N ASP A 68 -10.47 9.90 -11.98
CA ASP A 68 -10.91 11.15 -11.38
C ASP A 68 -11.85 10.85 -10.20
N LEU A 69 -11.39 11.18 -9.00
CA LEU A 69 -12.14 10.99 -7.75
C LEU A 69 -13.20 12.09 -7.53
N THR A 70 -13.02 13.24 -8.19
CA THR A 70 -13.96 14.37 -8.11
C THR A 70 -15.21 14.10 -8.95
N ASP A 71 -15.03 13.65 -10.19
CA ASP A 71 -16.12 13.33 -11.13
C ASP A 71 -16.51 11.85 -11.13
N ASP A 72 -15.89 11.04 -10.28
CA ASP A 72 -16.05 9.57 -10.18
C ASP A 72 -15.97 8.86 -11.55
N SER A 73 -14.99 9.23 -12.37
CA SER A 73 -14.86 8.74 -13.74
C SER A 73 -13.44 8.28 -14.09
N CYS A 74 -13.34 7.27 -14.98
CA CYS A 74 -12.06 6.83 -15.52
C CYS A 74 -11.59 7.79 -16.61
N ILE A 75 -10.45 8.47 -16.38
CA ILE A 75 -9.84 9.36 -17.37
C ILE A 75 -9.06 8.56 -18.42
N TYR A 76 -8.22 7.61 -17.96
CA TYR A 76 -7.33 6.88 -18.84
C TYR A 76 -7.11 5.44 -18.39
N SER A 77 -7.01 4.53 -19.34
CA SER A 77 -6.66 3.14 -19.06
C SER A 77 -5.89 2.52 -20.21
N HIS A 78 -4.81 1.78 -19.86
CA HIS A 78 -4.03 0.99 -20.83
C HIS A 78 -3.68 -0.35 -20.16
N ASN A 79 -4.13 -1.45 -20.75
CA ASN A 79 -3.95 -2.80 -20.19
C ASN A 79 -4.28 -2.90 -18.70
N HIS A 80 -5.21 -2.09 -18.20
CA HIS A 80 -5.49 -1.89 -16.78
C HIS A 80 -5.97 -3.15 -16.04
N LEU A 81 -6.48 -4.14 -16.77
CA LEU A 81 -6.88 -5.46 -16.23
C LEU A 81 -5.77 -6.49 -16.28
N GLN A 82 -4.65 -6.21 -16.99
CA GLN A 82 -3.53 -7.14 -17.06
C GLN A 82 -2.94 -7.36 -15.67
N THR A 83 -2.75 -8.63 -15.29
CA THR A 83 -2.13 -9.03 -14.03
C THR A 83 -0.62 -8.96 -14.15
N LEU A 84 -0.01 -8.12 -13.34
CA LEU A 84 1.42 -7.87 -13.31
C LEU A 84 1.94 -7.97 -11.87
N ARG A 85 3.24 -8.14 -11.71
CA ARG A 85 3.88 -8.15 -10.39
C ARG A 85 3.92 -6.73 -9.82
N PRO A 86 3.30 -6.51 -8.65
CA PRO A 86 3.19 -5.16 -8.09
C PRO A 86 4.48 -4.64 -7.45
N ALA A 87 5.41 -5.51 -7.10
CA ALA A 87 6.46 -5.18 -6.14
C ALA A 87 5.86 -4.51 -4.89
N SER A 88 6.52 -3.53 -4.28
CA SER A 88 6.05 -2.91 -3.03
C SER A 88 4.78 -2.06 -3.14
N THR A 89 4.16 -1.88 -4.34
CA THR A 89 2.79 -1.33 -4.39
C THR A 89 1.76 -2.32 -3.83
N MET A 90 2.14 -3.59 -3.61
CA MET A 90 1.38 -4.56 -2.83
C MET A 90 1.06 -4.06 -1.42
N LYS A 91 1.93 -3.26 -0.82
CA LYS A 91 1.73 -2.64 0.50
C LYS A 91 0.48 -1.75 0.57
N LEU A 92 -0.02 -1.24 -0.56
CA LEU A 92 -1.33 -0.56 -0.59
C LEU A 92 -2.47 -1.51 -0.28
N VAL A 93 -2.42 -2.74 -0.82
CA VAL A 93 -3.42 -3.78 -0.54
C VAL A 93 -3.41 -4.13 0.95
N THR A 94 -2.22 -4.33 1.51
CA THR A 94 -2.03 -4.64 2.93
C THR A 94 -2.49 -3.49 3.82
N ALA A 95 -2.06 -2.25 3.53
CA ALA A 95 -2.40 -1.06 4.31
C ALA A 95 -3.91 -0.82 4.36
N VAL A 96 -4.55 -0.74 3.18
CA VAL A 96 -6.00 -0.48 3.10
C VAL A 96 -6.81 -1.59 3.78
N THR A 97 -6.40 -2.85 3.60
CA THR A 97 -7.09 -3.98 4.26
C THR A 97 -6.90 -3.95 5.78
N ALA A 98 -5.70 -3.63 6.26
CA ALA A 98 -5.43 -3.53 7.70
C ALA A 98 -6.23 -2.39 8.34
N LEU A 99 -6.20 -1.20 7.74
CA LEU A 99 -6.98 -0.06 8.23
C LEU A 99 -8.49 -0.35 8.25
N HIS A 100 -9.00 -1.00 7.20
CA HIS A 100 -10.40 -1.42 7.12
C HIS A 100 -10.82 -2.42 8.21
N LEU A 101 -9.98 -3.43 8.49
CA LEU A 101 -10.34 -4.53 9.39
C LEU A 101 -9.97 -4.28 10.85
N LEU A 102 -8.86 -3.58 11.10
CA LEU A 102 -8.30 -3.39 12.44
C LEU A 102 -8.63 -1.99 12.99
N GLY A 103 -8.82 -1.00 12.11
CA GLY A 103 -9.05 0.39 12.49
C GLY A 103 -7.77 1.14 12.89
N SER A 104 -7.84 2.47 12.94
CA SER A 104 -6.71 3.36 13.25
C SER A 104 -6.21 3.25 14.71
N SER A 105 -7.04 2.75 15.63
CA SER A 105 -6.68 2.55 17.04
C SER A 105 -5.97 1.22 17.33
N TYR A 106 -5.72 0.40 16.32
CA TYR A 106 -5.11 -0.92 16.49
C TYR A 106 -3.69 -0.83 17.06
N ARG A 107 -3.32 -1.82 17.92
CA ARG A 107 -2.03 -1.89 18.60
C ARG A 107 -1.40 -3.25 18.44
N PHE A 108 -0.17 -3.26 17.94
CA PHE A 108 0.73 -4.41 17.98
C PHE A 108 1.22 -4.56 19.42
N ARG A 109 1.23 -5.77 19.96
CA ARG A 109 1.54 -5.97 21.39
C ARG A 109 2.59 -7.03 21.58
N THR A 110 3.52 -6.78 22.50
CA THR A 110 4.44 -7.78 23.06
C THR A 110 4.27 -7.74 24.57
N GLN A 111 4.11 -8.90 25.21
CA GLN A 111 3.71 -8.98 26.60
C GLN A 111 4.68 -9.86 27.39
N LEU A 112 4.94 -9.46 28.62
CA LEU A 112 5.70 -10.21 29.59
C LEU A 112 4.76 -10.72 30.70
N PHE A 113 4.83 -12.01 30.92
CA PHE A 113 4.10 -12.71 32.02
C PHE A 113 5.09 -13.48 32.86
N TYR A 114 4.66 -13.90 34.04
CA TYR A 114 5.29 -14.97 34.77
C TYR A 114 4.31 -16.11 35.06
N ARG A 115 4.86 -17.28 35.34
CA ARG A 115 4.16 -18.47 35.78
C ARG A 115 4.88 -19.04 36.99
N GLY A 116 4.16 -19.22 38.09
CA GLY A 116 4.73 -19.67 39.38
C GLY A 116 4.36 -18.76 40.53
N SER A 117 5.20 -18.70 41.54
CA SER A 117 5.01 -17.88 42.74
C SER A 117 6.21 -16.97 43.00
N ILE A 118 5.95 -15.83 43.63
CA ILE A 118 6.99 -14.87 44.04
C ILE A 118 7.04 -14.84 45.55
N ALA A 119 8.21 -15.09 46.14
CA ALA A 119 8.49 -14.99 47.55
C ALA A 119 9.93 -14.51 47.77
N ASP A 120 10.14 -13.61 48.73
CA ASP A 120 11.45 -13.12 49.16
C ASP A 120 12.37 -12.69 47.98
N GLY A 121 11.84 -11.94 47.05
CA GLY A 121 12.57 -11.47 45.87
C GLY A 121 12.78 -12.52 44.77
N ARG A 122 12.28 -13.72 44.93
CA ARG A 122 12.51 -14.84 44.05
C ARG A 122 11.23 -15.24 43.32
N LEU A 123 11.33 -15.35 41.99
CA LEU A 123 10.31 -16.00 41.17
C LEU A 123 10.61 -17.50 41.10
N GLU A 124 9.81 -18.31 41.80
CA GLU A 124 9.80 -19.77 41.67
C GLU A 124 8.93 -20.16 40.46
N GLY A 125 9.50 -20.10 39.27
CA GLY A 125 8.79 -20.35 38.05
C GLY A 125 9.43 -19.68 36.83
N ASP A 126 8.67 -19.63 35.73
CA ASP A 126 9.14 -19.19 34.43
C ASP A 126 8.73 -17.75 34.12
N LEU A 127 9.58 -17.08 33.38
CA LEU A 127 9.27 -15.81 32.71
C LEU A 127 8.79 -16.08 31.30
N VAL A 128 7.63 -15.57 30.89
CA VAL A 128 6.98 -15.89 29.63
C VAL A 128 6.81 -14.63 28.78
N CYS A 129 7.47 -14.62 27.63
CA CYS A 129 7.35 -13.56 26.64
C CYS A 129 6.36 -13.97 25.54
N VAL A 130 5.24 -13.25 25.42
CA VAL A 130 4.23 -13.53 24.39
C VAL A 130 4.37 -12.55 23.25
N GLY A 131 4.73 -13.08 22.07
CA GLY A 131 4.95 -12.29 20.88
C GLY A 131 3.67 -12.01 20.09
N GLY A 132 3.46 -10.76 19.70
CA GLY A 132 2.37 -10.34 18.82
C GLY A 132 2.85 -9.77 17.50
N MET A 133 4.07 -10.10 17.10
CA MET A 133 4.66 -9.65 15.82
C MET A 133 4.73 -8.12 15.71
N ASP A 134 5.17 -7.46 16.76
CA ASP A 134 5.43 -6.02 16.78
C ASP A 134 6.81 -5.72 16.15
N PRO A 135 6.89 -5.12 14.96
CA PRO A 135 8.15 -4.90 14.26
C PRO A 135 8.95 -3.72 14.81
N LEU A 136 8.36 -2.94 15.74
CA LEU A 136 8.95 -1.76 16.36
C LEU A 136 9.53 -2.03 17.73
N PHE A 137 9.27 -3.20 18.34
CA PHE A 137 9.80 -3.53 19.66
C PHE A 137 11.32 -3.33 19.72
N ASN A 138 11.78 -2.55 20.68
CA ASN A 138 13.16 -2.06 20.76
C ASN A 138 13.74 -2.19 22.16
N SER A 139 14.94 -1.63 22.40
CA SER A 139 15.63 -1.69 23.70
C SER A 139 14.88 -0.95 24.82
N ASP A 140 14.16 0.14 24.52
CA ASP A 140 13.38 0.85 25.56
C ASP A 140 12.19 0.00 26.01
N ASP A 141 11.58 -0.76 25.09
CA ASP A 141 10.53 -1.71 25.44
C ASP A 141 11.08 -2.88 26.28
N MET A 142 12.28 -3.35 25.95
CA MET A 142 12.96 -4.40 26.71
C MET A 142 13.31 -3.92 28.11
N ASN A 143 13.84 -2.70 28.24
CA ASN A 143 14.11 -2.07 29.53
C ASN A 143 12.84 -1.98 30.39
N ALA A 144 11.69 -1.66 29.80
CA ALA A 144 10.42 -1.63 30.52
C ALA A 144 10.02 -3.03 31.04
N PHE A 145 10.38 -4.09 30.35
CA PHE A 145 10.20 -5.47 30.84
C PHE A 145 11.06 -5.71 32.08
N VAL A 146 12.36 -5.37 32.03
CA VAL A 146 13.29 -5.51 33.15
C VAL A 146 12.82 -4.68 34.36
N GLU A 147 12.44 -3.43 34.16
CA GLU A 147 11.95 -2.54 35.20
C GLU A 147 10.64 -3.04 35.84
N SER A 148 9.79 -3.75 35.12
CA SER A 148 8.58 -4.36 35.68
C SER A 148 8.90 -5.46 36.68
N LEU A 149 9.97 -6.22 36.49
CA LEU A 149 10.48 -7.23 37.43
C LEU A 149 11.11 -6.57 38.66
N ARG A 150 11.96 -5.57 38.44
CA ARG A 150 12.59 -4.81 39.56
C ARG A 150 11.57 -4.13 40.46
N SER A 151 10.52 -3.57 39.88
CA SER A 151 9.45 -2.90 40.62
C SER A 151 8.66 -3.85 41.53
N MET A 152 8.66 -5.15 41.19
CA MET A 152 8.10 -6.21 42.03
C MET A 152 9.11 -6.76 43.05
N GLY A 153 10.33 -6.24 43.08
CA GLY A 153 11.40 -6.68 43.99
C GLY A 153 11.99 -8.05 43.58
N ILE A 154 11.85 -8.46 42.32
CA ILE A 154 12.40 -9.74 41.83
C ILE A 154 13.88 -9.55 41.51
N ASP A 155 14.74 -10.30 42.20
CA ASP A 155 16.18 -10.34 41.98
C ASP A 155 16.68 -11.72 41.48
N THR A 156 15.84 -12.74 41.53
CA THR A 156 16.20 -14.11 41.16
C THR A 156 15.03 -14.79 40.44
N ILE A 157 15.32 -15.47 39.34
CA ILE A 157 14.36 -16.29 38.56
C ILE A 157 14.88 -17.73 38.52
N SER A 158 14.11 -18.68 39.09
CA SER A 158 14.51 -20.08 39.22
C SER A 158 14.25 -20.91 37.94
N GLY A 159 13.24 -20.53 37.16
CA GLY A 159 12.82 -21.22 35.96
C GLY A 159 13.42 -20.64 34.67
N SER A 160 12.80 -20.95 33.57
CA SER A 160 13.26 -20.63 32.22
C SER A 160 12.66 -19.33 31.68
N ILE A 161 13.32 -18.72 30.67
CA ILE A 161 12.72 -17.74 29.78
C ILE A 161 11.98 -18.50 28.67
N VAL A 162 10.66 -18.34 28.61
CA VAL A 162 9.81 -19.00 27.63
C VAL A 162 9.35 -17.99 26.57
N ALA A 163 9.70 -18.23 25.31
CA ALA A 163 9.24 -17.47 24.16
C ALA A 163 7.97 -18.10 23.59
N ASP A 164 6.82 -17.46 23.76
CA ASP A 164 5.58 -17.86 23.10
C ASP A 164 5.49 -17.17 21.74
N VAL A 165 5.77 -17.96 20.70
CA VAL A 165 5.69 -17.54 19.29
C VAL A 165 4.46 -18.12 18.58
N SER A 166 3.46 -18.54 19.36
CA SER A 166 2.25 -19.19 18.85
C SER A 166 1.32 -18.29 18.01
N PHE A 167 1.61 -16.98 17.97
CA PHE A 167 0.80 -16.00 17.27
C PHE A 167 0.62 -16.36 15.77
N LYS A 168 1.67 -16.80 15.09
CA LYS A 168 1.66 -17.15 13.66
C LYS A 168 2.15 -18.56 13.39
N GLU A 169 1.87 -19.06 12.19
CA GLU A 169 2.48 -20.29 11.67
C GLU A 169 4.02 -20.23 11.70
N GLU A 170 4.66 -21.39 11.74
CA GLU A 170 6.11 -21.50 12.03
C GLU A 170 7.01 -21.05 10.88
N GLU A 171 6.48 -20.92 9.65
CA GLU A 171 7.27 -20.53 8.46
C GLU A 171 7.99 -19.20 8.67
N PRO A 172 9.33 -19.17 8.65
CA PRO A 172 10.14 -17.99 8.94
C PRO A 172 10.20 -17.00 7.78
N PHE A 173 9.78 -17.40 6.56
CA PHE A 173 9.85 -16.59 5.34
C PHE A 173 8.52 -16.62 4.59
N GLY A 174 8.29 -15.61 3.74
CA GLY A 174 7.13 -15.55 2.87
C GLY A 174 7.22 -16.50 1.67
N GLU A 175 6.05 -16.97 1.21
CA GLU A 175 5.95 -17.83 0.03
C GLU A 175 6.51 -17.15 -1.22
N GLY A 176 7.47 -17.79 -1.91
CA GLY A 176 8.04 -17.29 -3.17
C GLY A 176 9.04 -16.14 -3.01
N TRP A 177 9.64 -15.98 -1.82
CA TRP A 177 10.79 -15.12 -1.62
C TRP A 177 12.05 -15.75 -2.23
N CYS A 178 12.89 -14.94 -2.83
CA CYS A 178 14.16 -15.40 -3.37
C CYS A 178 15.21 -15.52 -2.25
N TRP A 179 16.06 -16.51 -2.33
CA TRP A 179 17.06 -16.80 -1.31
C TRP A 179 18.16 -15.73 -1.21
N ASP A 180 18.34 -14.94 -2.27
CA ASP A 180 19.33 -13.86 -2.41
C ASP A 180 18.74 -12.46 -2.11
N ASP A 181 17.47 -12.37 -1.73
CA ASP A 181 16.87 -11.15 -1.24
C ASP A 181 17.25 -10.88 0.23
N ASP A 182 17.19 -9.62 0.66
CA ASP A 182 17.30 -9.23 2.08
C ASP A 182 15.98 -9.58 2.80
N ASN A 183 15.80 -10.87 3.08
CA ASN A 183 14.60 -11.44 3.64
C ASN A 183 14.51 -11.17 5.15
N PRO A 184 13.49 -10.47 5.65
CA PRO A 184 13.27 -10.38 7.09
C PRO A 184 12.79 -11.73 7.65
N VAL A 185 13.26 -12.09 8.84
CA VAL A 185 12.72 -13.24 9.57
C VAL A 185 11.34 -12.89 10.13
N LEU A 186 10.35 -13.73 9.84
CA LEU A 186 8.97 -13.56 10.29
C LEU A 186 8.76 -14.27 11.64
N SER A 187 9.23 -13.65 12.71
CA SER A 187 9.05 -14.13 14.09
C SER A 187 8.07 -13.25 14.86
N PRO A 188 7.19 -13.82 15.70
CA PRO A 188 6.34 -13.05 16.59
C PRO A 188 7.08 -12.25 17.66
N LEU A 189 8.28 -12.71 18.05
CA LEU A 189 9.15 -12.05 19.01
C LEU A 189 10.42 -11.55 18.31
N LEU A 190 10.48 -10.26 18.06
CA LEU A 190 11.64 -9.56 17.50
C LEU A 190 12.07 -8.44 18.44
N ILE A 191 13.36 -8.15 18.48
CA ILE A 191 13.89 -6.92 19.07
C ILE A 191 14.75 -6.19 18.05
N SER A 192 14.47 -4.91 17.81
CA SER A 192 15.16 -4.12 16.79
C SER A 192 15.24 -4.85 15.43
N ARG A 193 14.17 -5.55 15.07
CA ARG A 193 13.98 -6.35 13.84
C ARG A 193 14.87 -7.60 13.74
N LYS A 194 15.44 -8.06 14.85
CA LYS A 194 16.28 -9.27 14.92
C LYS A 194 15.60 -10.36 15.74
N ASP A 195 15.77 -11.60 15.31
CA ASP A 195 15.25 -12.79 16.00
C ASP A 195 16.25 -13.28 17.06
N ASN A 196 16.50 -12.46 18.07
CA ASN A 196 17.38 -12.77 19.22
C ASN A 196 16.77 -12.27 20.54
N PHE A 197 15.45 -12.25 20.63
CA PHE A 197 14.70 -11.64 21.72
C PHE A 197 15.08 -12.22 23.10
N THR A 198 15.05 -13.55 23.24
CA THR A 198 15.32 -14.22 24.53
C THR A 198 16.77 -14.01 24.99
N ALA A 199 17.73 -14.08 24.09
CA ALA A 199 19.13 -13.83 24.40
C ALA A 199 19.37 -12.38 24.85
N ARG A 200 18.69 -11.42 24.21
CA ARG A 200 18.75 -10.02 24.64
C ARG A 200 18.10 -9.82 26.00
N LEU A 201 16.93 -10.41 26.24
CA LEU A 201 16.29 -10.33 27.55
C LEU A 201 17.16 -10.91 28.66
N ALA A 202 17.77 -12.07 28.43
CA ALA A 202 18.68 -12.68 29.40
C ALA A 202 19.86 -11.73 29.74
N GLY A 203 20.50 -11.15 28.74
CA GLY A 203 21.58 -10.18 28.94
C GLY A 203 21.14 -8.92 29.70
N GLU A 204 20.01 -8.35 29.38
CA GLU A 204 19.45 -7.16 30.06
C GLU A 204 19.08 -7.48 31.54
N LEU A 205 18.59 -8.70 31.82
CA LEU A 205 18.33 -9.16 33.20
C LEU A 205 19.62 -9.28 34.01
N GLU A 206 20.67 -9.88 33.43
CA GLU A 206 22.00 -9.99 34.08
C GLU A 206 22.62 -8.62 34.34
N GLU A 207 22.57 -7.70 33.36
CA GLU A 207 23.06 -6.33 33.52
C GLU A 207 22.29 -5.56 34.59
N ALA A 208 21.00 -5.87 34.77
CA ALA A 208 20.15 -5.32 35.85
C ALA A 208 20.38 -5.96 37.21
N GLY A 209 21.22 -6.99 37.33
CA GLY A 209 21.52 -7.73 38.56
C GLY A 209 20.47 -8.77 38.92
N ILE A 210 19.59 -9.17 37.97
CA ILE A 210 18.60 -10.24 38.18
C ILE A 210 19.27 -11.57 37.81
N VAL A 211 19.36 -12.49 38.76
CA VAL A 211 20.03 -13.78 38.61
C VAL A 211 19.08 -14.78 37.92
N LEU A 212 19.52 -15.31 36.77
CA LEU A 212 18.88 -16.45 36.13
C LEU A 212 19.53 -17.74 36.62
N GLN A 213 18.78 -18.58 37.35
CA GLN A 213 19.31 -19.87 37.82
C GLN A 213 19.25 -20.98 36.77
N CYS A 214 18.44 -20.79 35.75
CA CYS A 214 18.31 -21.72 34.66
C CYS A 214 18.69 -21.01 33.35
N ASP A 215 19.76 -21.42 32.69
CA ASP A 215 20.21 -20.88 31.40
C ASP A 215 19.34 -21.36 30.21
N SER A 216 18.23 -22.08 30.49
CA SER A 216 17.39 -22.59 29.43
C SER A 216 16.42 -21.53 28.89
N THR A 217 16.45 -21.34 27.59
CA THR A 217 15.39 -20.63 26.85
C THR A 217 14.55 -21.64 26.11
N LEU A 218 13.24 -21.57 26.30
CA LEU A 218 12.30 -22.47 25.64
C LEU A 218 11.45 -21.68 24.65
N GLN A 219 11.32 -22.19 23.41
CA GLN A 219 10.40 -21.64 22.44
C GLN A 219 9.17 -22.54 22.32
N VAL A 220 7.98 -21.95 22.38
CA VAL A 220 6.72 -22.66 22.22
C VAL A 220 5.89 -22.07 21.10
N SER A 221 5.41 -22.93 20.21
CA SER A 221 4.56 -22.59 19.06
C SER A 221 3.06 -22.92 19.29
N ARG A 222 2.70 -23.26 20.55
CA ARG A 222 1.32 -23.43 20.97
C ARG A 222 0.99 -22.48 22.13
N PRO A 223 -0.21 -21.87 22.13
CA PRO A 223 -0.59 -20.92 23.19
C PRO A 223 -0.48 -21.54 24.58
N LEU A 224 0.23 -20.88 25.47
CA LEU A 224 0.42 -21.32 26.86
C LEU A 224 -0.85 -21.13 27.72
N SER A 225 -1.85 -20.41 27.25
CA SER A 225 -3.13 -20.18 27.94
C SER A 225 -3.91 -21.46 28.34
N ARG A 226 -3.48 -22.62 27.82
CA ARG A 226 -4.01 -23.95 28.19
C ARG A 226 -3.11 -24.74 29.16
N ALA A 227 -2.06 -24.12 29.66
CA ALA A 227 -1.17 -24.75 30.65
C ALA A 227 -1.88 -24.91 32.00
N SER A 228 -1.43 -25.88 32.80
CA SER A 228 -1.97 -26.21 34.11
C SER A 228 -1.81 -25.10 35.16
N GLN A 229 -1.00 -24.08 34.89
CA GLN A 229 -0.76 -22.95 35.78
C GLN A 229 -1.13 -21.64 35.07
N PRO A 230 -1.82 -20.70 35.73
CA PRO A 230 -2.19 -19.42 35.15
C PRO A 230 -0.96 -18.55 34.90
N LEU A 231 -1.02 -17.76 33.81
CA LEU A 231 -0.07 -16.71 33.50
C LEU A 231 -0.50 -15.41 34.22
N THR A 232 0.42 -14.77 34.91
CA THR A 232 0.20 -13.45 35.50
C THR A 232 0.92 -12.39 34.69
N LEU A 233 0.18 -11.40 34.18
CA LEU A 233 0.71 -10.31 33.37
C LEU A 233 1.60 -9.38 34.19
N LEU A 234 2.81 -9.12 33.72
CA LEU A 234 3.75 -8.15 34.32
C LEU A 234 3.75 -6.84 33.54
N CYS A 235 3.96 -6.91 32.23
CA CYS A 235 4.14 -5.74 31.38
C CYS A 235 3.54 -5.97 30.00
N THR A 236 2.95 -4.94 29.42
CA THR A 236 2.55 -4.89 28.00
C THR A 236 3.23 -3.71 27.33
N ARG A 237 3.97 -3.99 26.27
CA ARG A 237 4.46 -2.98 25.33
C ARG A 237 3.63 -3.03 24.06
N PHE A 238 3.43 -1.87 23.45
CA PHE A 238 2.67 -1.81 22.20
C PHE A 238 3.11 -0.63 21.33
N HIS A 239 2.96 -0.81 20.01
CA HIS A 239 3.05 0.25 19.02
C HIS A 239 1.74 0.32 18.24
N THR A 240 1.37 1.54 17.87
CA THR A 240 0.11 1.80 17.16
C THR A 240 0.25 1.50 15.66
N ILE A 241 -0.87 1.28 14.98
CA ILE A 241 -0.89 0.94 13.55
C ILE A 241 -0.25 2.03 12.68
N ASP A 242 -0.42 3.31 13.02
CA ASP A 242 0.20 4.44 12.32
C ASP A 242 1.72 4.43 12.45
N GLN A 243 2.26 4.11 13.65
CA GLN A 243 3.70 3.96 13.87
C GLN A 243 4.30 2.84 13.01
N VAL A 244 3.57 1.75 12.76
CA VAL A 244 3.99 0.66 11.87
C VAL A 244 3.78 1.03 10.39
N LEU A 245 2.67 1.72 10.08
CA LEU A 245 2.30 2.10 8.73
C LEU A 245 3.28 3.10 8.10
N MET A 246 3.76 4.08 8.89
CA MET A 246 4.68 5.11 8.40
C MET A 246 5.96 4.53 7.78
N PRO A 247 6.81 3.75 8.47
CA PRO A 247 8.01 3.16 7.86
C PRO A 247 7.67 2.08 6.81
N MET A 248 6.52 1.41 6.91
CA MET A 248 6.05 0.48 5.90
C MET A 248 5.85 1.18 4.56
N MET A 249 5.24 2.36 4.56
CA MET A 249 4.87 3.09 3.35
C MET A 249 5.98 4.05 2.89
N LYS A 250 6.51 4.89 3.78
CA LYS A 250 7.55 5.88 3.48
C LYS A 250 8.86 5.23 3.02
N ASP A 251 9.37 4.28 3.81
CA ASP A 251 10.66 3.62 3.56
C ASP A 251 10.52 2.26 2.88
N SER A 252 9.28 1.85 2.62
CA SER A 252 8.98 0.56 1.97
C SER A 252 9.47 -0.67 2.74
N LYS A 253 9.48 -0.64 4.09
CA LYS A 253 9.98 -1.73 4.93
C LYS A 253 9.13 -3.00 4.81
N ASN A 254 9.75 -4.12 4.40
CA ASN A 254 9.04 -5.38 4.15
C ASN A 254 8.53 -6.02 5.44
N LEU A 255 9.35 -6.10 6.50
CA LEU A 255 8.95 -6.68 7.79
C LEU A 255 7.66 -6.07 8.34
N TYR A 256 7.52 -4.74 8.22
CA TYR A 256 6.34 -4.02 8.71
C TYR A 256 5.06 -4.39 7.95
N ALA A 257 5.19 -4.61 6.65
CA ALA A 257 4.08 -5.08 5.82
C ALA A 257 3.70 -6.53 6.15
N GLU A 258 4.67 -7.39 6.40
CA GLU A 258 4.41 -8.76 6.82
C GLU A 258 3.80 -8.83 8.21
N ALA A 259 4.29 -8.02 9.15
CA ALA A 259 3.68 -7.91 10.47
C ALA A 259 2.20 -7.51 10.33
N MET A 260 1.89 -6.51 9.52
CA MET A 260 0.52 -6.07 9.26
C MET A 260 -0.32 -7.16 8.57
N PHE A 261 0.26 -7.91 7.62
CA PHE A 261 -0.37 -9.02 6.92
C PHE A 261 -0.79 -10.14 7.89
N TYR A 262 0.06 -10.48 8.86
CA TYR A 262 -0.29 -11.47 9.88
C TYR A 262 -1.28 -10.92 10.92
N GLN A 263 -1.34 -9.62 11.19
CA GLN A 263 -2.43 -9.03 11.99
C GLN A 263 -3.78 -9.13 11.25
N ILE A 264 -3.79 -8.88 9.94
CA ILE A 264 -4.98 -9.15 9.09
C ILE A 264 -5.40 -10.63 9.21
N ALA A 265 -4.44 -11.56 9.20
CA ALA A 265 -4.71 -12.99 9.37
C ALA A 265 -5.37 -13.30 10.71
N ALA A 266 -4.91 -12.65 11.79
CA ALA A 266 -5.40 -12.85 13.15
C ALA A 266 -6.76 -12.18 13.42
N SER A 267 -7.16 -11.18 12.64
CA SER A 267 -8.36 -10.35 12.87
C SER A 267 -9.68 -11.15 13.00
N GLY A 268 -9.73 -12.35 12.43
CA GLY A 268 -10.88 -13.26 12.56
C GLY A 268 -10.80 -14.23 13.74
N GLY A 269 -9.94 -13.98 14.77
CA GLY A 269 -9.73 -14.88 15.89
C GLY A 269 -8.91 -16.13 15.55
N ASN A 270 -8.17 -16.11 14.44
CA ASN A 270 -7.37 -17.24 13.99
C ASN A 270 -6.05 -17.33 14.78
N HIS A 271 -5.81 -18.46 15.43
CA HIS A 271 -4.55 -18.80 16.09
C HIS A 271 -4.15 -20.24 15.76
N PRO A 272 -2.94 -20.46 15.21
CA PRO A 272 -2.00 -19.43 14.73
C PRO A 272 -2.54 -18.67 13.51
N ALA A 273 -2.15 -17.41 13.40
CA ALA A 273 -2.37 -16.62 12.21
C ALA A 273 -1.60 -17.25 11.02
N ARG A 274 -2.28 -17.46 9.89
CA ARG A 274 -1.69 -18.06 8.69
C ARG A 274 -1.80 -17.12 7.51
N ALA A 275 -0.82 -17.15 6.60
CA ALA A 275 -0.87 -16.40 5.35
C ALA A 275 -2.17 -16.63 4.56
N SER A 276 -2.70 -17.87 4.59
CA SER A 276 -3.99 -18.22 3.97
C SER A 276 -5.19 -17.48 4.58
N HIS A 277 -5.16 -17.15 5.87
CA HIS A 277 -6.19 -16.36 6.53
C HIS A 277 -6.16 -14.89 6.07
N ALA A 278 -4.97 -14.29 5.96
CA ALA A 278 -4.80 -12.94 5.42
C ALA A 278 -5.29 -12.85 3.98
N ARG A 279 -4.87 -13.79 3.12
CA ARG A 279 -5.32 -13.86 1.72
C ARG A 279 -6.84 -13.93 1.60
N ARG A 280 -7.49 -14.71 2.46
CA ARG A 280 -8.96 -14.82 2.51
C ARG A 280 -9.61 -13.51 2.96
N ALA A 281 -9.04 -12.83 3.95
CA ALA A 281 -9.55 -11.55 4.44
C ALA A 281 -9.41 -10.45 3.38
N ILE A 282 -8.24 -10.35 2.73
CA ILE A 282 -7.99 -9.45 1.59
C ILE A 282 -8.97 -9.77 0.44
N GLY A 283 -9.15 -11.07 0.11
CA GLY A 283 -10.06 -11.49 -0.95
C GLY A 283 -11.52 -11.08 -0.70
N ARG A 284 -11.98 -11.08 0.56
CA ARG A 284 -13.32 -10.58 0.90
C ARG A 284 -13.47 -9.08 0.63
N LEU A 285 -12.47 -8.28 1.04
CA LEU A 285 -12.49 -6.84 0.75
C LEU A 285 -12.46 -6.60 -0.77
N LEU A 286 -11.57 -7.25 -1.50
CA LEU A 286 -11.48 -7.11 -2.96
C LEU A 286 -12.81 -7.49 -3.65
N ALA A 287 -13.46 -8.56 -3.19
CA ALA A 287 -14.75 -8.99 -3.74
C ALA A 287 -15.86 -7.95 -3.48
N SER A 288 -15.89 -7.31 -2.32
CA SER A 288 -16.84 -6.22 -2.05
C SER A 288 -16.61 -4.99 -2.93
N LEU A 289 -15.38 -4.80 -3.44
CA LEU A 289 -15.01 -3.77 -4.41
C LEU A 289 -15.21 -4.20 -5.87
N GLY A 290 -15.80 -5.37 -6.11
CA GLY A 290 -16.06 -5.91 -7.45
C GLY A 290 -14.83 -6.51 -8.12
N VAL A 291 -13.78 -6.88 -7.35
CA VAL A 291 -12.59 -7.58 -7.85
C VAL A 291 -12.64 -9.02 -7.34
N THR A 292 -13.21 -9.92 -8.14
CA THR A 292 -13.44 -11.33 -7.76
C THR A 292 -12.39 -12.29 -8.32
N SER A 293 -11.57 -11.85 -9.28
CA SER A 293 -10.54 -12.65 -9.95
C SER A 293 -9.43 -11.77 -10.53
N GLY A 294 -8.44 -12.37 -11.19
CA GLY A 294 -7.36 -11.62 -11.82
C GLY A 294 -6.32 -11.07 -10.83
N TYR A 295 -6.11 -11.77 -9.70
CA TYR A 295 -5.04 -11.45 -8.75
C TYR A 295 -4.54 -12.70 -8.04
N ARG A 296 -3.32 -12.64 -7.53
CA ARG A 296 -2.74 -13.58 -6.57
C ARG A 296 -2.00 -12.80 -5.50
N ILE A 297 -2.31 -13.08 -4.25
CA ILE A 297 -1.64 -12.50 -3.07
C ILE A 297 -0.81 -13.62 -2.45
N ALA A 298 0.50 -13.46 -2.40
CA ALA A 298 1.40 -14.40 -1.75
C ALA A 298 1.85 -13.89 -0.37
N ASP A 299 2.20 -12.61 -0.28
CA ASP A 299 2.68 -11.93 0.93
C ASP A 299 2.06 -10.54 1.09
N GLY A 300 2.42 -9.85 2.16
CA GLY A 300 1.95 -8.49 2.46
C GLY A 300 2.84 -7.38 1.89
N SER A 301 4.10 -7.67 1.60
CA SER A 301 5.11 -6.67 1.23
C SER A 301 5.26 -6.46 -0.26
N GLY A 302 4.94 -7.46 -1.07
CA GLY A 302 5.20 -7.50 -2.50
C GLY A 302 6.61 -7.96 -2.86
N LEU A 303 7.34 -8.55 -1.90
CA LEU A 303 8.65 -9.15 -2.14
C LEU A 303 8.52 -10.43 -2.97
N SER A 304 7.49 -11.22 -2.72
CA SER A 304 7.21 -12.45 -3.45
C SER A 304 7.00 -12.22 -4.95
N LEU A 305 7.69 -13.01 -5.75
CA LEU A 305 7.47 -13.06 -7.20
C LEU A 305 6.13 -13.70 -7.60
N TYR A 306 5.40 -14.26 -6.63
CA TYR A 306 4.08 -14.88 -6.86
C TYR A 306 2.92 -13.91 -6.64
N ASN A 307 3.18 -12.66 -6.25
CA ASN A 307 2.17 -11.62 -6.24
C ASN A 307 1.81 -11.17 -7.65
N TYR A 308 0.53 -11.11 -7.95
CA TYR A 308 0.00 -10.55 -9.20
C TYR A 308 -1.23 -9.71 -8.88
N VAL A 309 -1.23 -8.47 -9.36
CA VAL A 309 -2.38 -7.56 -9.31
C VAL A 309 -2.49 -6.77 -10.62
N SER A 310 -3.61 -6.12 -10.83
CA SER A 310 -3.80 -5.20 -11.96
C SER A 310 -3.80 -3.75 -11.51
N ALA A 311 -3.56 -2.81 -12.43
CA ALA A 311 -3.70 -1.38 -12.15
C ALA A 311 -5.16 -1.05 -11.71
N ASN A 312 -6.15 -1.72 -12.30
CA ASN A 312 -7.54 -1.59 -11.91
C ASN A 312 -7.79 -1.98 -10.45
N LEU A 313 -7.18 -3.08 -9.97
CA LEU A 313 -7.29 -3.49 -8.57
C LEU A 313 -6.77 -2.41 -7.62
N LEU A 314 -5.58 -1.87 -7.89
CA LEU A 314 -4.99 -0.83 -7.07
C LEU A 314 -5.83 0.46 -7.08
N VAL A 315 -6.33 0.89 -8.25
CA VAL A 315 -7.20 2.07 -8.34
C VAL A 315 -8.51 1.86 -7.59
N ARG A 316 -9.14 0.68 -7.66
CA ARG A 316 -10.36 0.38 -6.88
C ARG A 316 -10.13 0.46 -5.38
N LEU A 317 -8.98 -0.03 -4.89
CA LEU A 317 -8.60 0.11 -3.48
C LEU A 317 -8.33 1.57 -3.08
N LEU A 318 -7.64 2.34 -3.92
CA LEU A 318 -7.41 3.76 -3.68
C LEU A 318 -8.72 4.56 -3.67
N ARG A 319 -9.65 4.27 -4.60
CA ARG A 319 -11.01 4.86 -4.58
C ARG A 319 -11.75 4.52 -3.30
N TYR A 320 -11.75 3.26 -2.92
CA TYR A 320 -12.37 2.83 -1.66
C TYR A 320 -11.80 3.60 -0.47
N ALA A 321 -10.47 3.65 -0.35
CA ALA A 321 -9.82 4.39 0.72
C ALA A 321 -10.20 5.88 0.72
N TYR A 322 -10.29 6.52 -0.45
CA TYR A 322 -10.67 7.93 -0.57
C TYR A 322 -12.09 8.23 -0.03
N HIS A 323 -13.03 7.30 -0.20
CA HIS A 323 -14.41 7.45 0.28
C HIS A 323 -14.58 7.01 1.75
N ASP A 324 -13.59 6.38 2.37
CA ASP A 324 -13.56 6.03 3.78
C ASP A 324 -12.58 6.96 4.51
N GLY A 325 -13.13 7.98 5.17
CA GLY A 325 -12.33 9.07 5.76
C GLY A 325 -11.29 8.59 6.79
N ASP A 326 -11.60 7.57 7.57
CA ASP A 326 -10.67 7.01 8.57
C ASP A 326 -9.51 6.29 7.87
N VAL A 327 -9.82 5.48 6.86
CA VAL A 327 -8.80 4.79 6.05
C VAL A 327 -7.98 5.80 5.24
N PHE A 328 -8.62 6.80 4.64
CA PHE A 328 -7.95 7.76 3.77
C PHE A 328 -6.93 8.62 4.51
N ASN A 329 -7.30 9.16 5.66
CA ASN A 329 -6.43 10.04 6.43
C ASN A 329 -5.13 9.33 6.83
N GLU A 330 -5.22 8.13 7.39
CA GLU A 330 -4.04 7.33 7.77
C GLU A 330 -3.19 6.93 6.56
N LEU A 331 -3.86 6.47 5.49
CA LEU A 331 -3.17 6.08 4.26
C LEU A 331 -2.44 7.28 3.63
N LEU A 332 -3.12 8.42 3.46
CA LEU A 332 -2.57 9.59 2.79
C LEU A 332 -1.35 10.16 3.52
N LEU A 333 -1.38 10.20 4.86
CA LEU A 333 -0.26 10.63 5.71
C LEU A 333 0.94 9.70 5.58
N SER A 334 0.71 8.40 5.41
CA SER A 334 1.77 7.40 5.33
C SER A 334 2.44 7.32 3.95
N LEU A 335 1.81 7.83 2.88
CA LEU A 335 2.39 7.76 1.53
C LEU A 335 3.62 8.67 1.39
N PRO A 336 4.68 8.22 0.67
CA PRO A 336 5.77 9.09 0.23
C PRO A 336 5.27 10.30 -0.54
N ILE A 337 5.91 11.46 -0.31
CA ILE A 337 5.56 12.73 -0.94
C ILE A 337 6.65 13.10 -1.96
N ALA A 338 6.23 13.36 -3.19
CA ALA A 338 7.13 13.75 -4.27
C ALA A 338 7.99 14.96 -3.91
N GLY A 339 9.31 14.84 -4.10
CA GLY A 339 10.30 15.89 -3.84
C GLY A 339 10.50 16.22 -2.36
N GLN A 340 9.93 15.48 -1.41
CA GLN A 340 9.95 15.82 0.01
C GLN A 340 10.41 14.69 0.92
N ASP A 341 9.85 13.48 0.80
CA ASP A 341 10.15 12.42 1.75
C ASP A 341 10.05 10.99 1.16
N GLY A 342 10.52 10.03 1.96
CA GLY A 342 10.44 8.62 1.68
C GLY A 342 11.07 8.23 0.34
N THR A 343 10.50 7.24 -0.32
CA THR A 343 11.02 6.76 -1.62
C THR A 343 10.79 7.71 -2.80
N LEU A 344 10.10 8.84 -2.58
CA LEU A 344 9.89 9.91 -3.56
C LEU A 344 10.67 11.19 -3.27
N GLU A 345 11.49 11.25 -2.20
CA GLU A 345 12.28 12.43 -1.81
C GLU A 345 13.05 13.05 -2.98
N LYS A 346 13.66 12.23 -3.83
CA LYS A 346 14.47 12.65 -4.98
C LYS A 346 13.78 12.51 -6.33
N ARG A 347 12.46 12.36 -6.33
CA ARG A 347 11.64 12.16 -7.54
C ARG A 347 10.58 13.26 -7.64
N MET A 348 10.27 13.67 -8.88
CA MET A 348 9.16 14.59 -9.14
C MET A 348 9.23 15.91 -8.37
N GLY A 349 10.44 16.48 -8.20
CA GLY A 349 10.67 17.78 -7.53
C GLY A 349 10.28 19.01 -8.38
N GLY A 350 9.59 18.85 -9.52
CA GLY A 350 9.15 19.92 -10.39
C GLY A 350 7.95 20.70 -9.86
N ALA A 351 7.65 21.86 -10.46
CA ALA A 351 6.68 22.85 -9.97
C ALA A 351 5.26 22.29 -9.74
N PHE A 352 4.82 21.30 -10.50
CA PHE A 352 3.45 20.76 -10.42
C PHE A 352 3.35 19.50 -9.58
N THR A 353 4.44 18.76 -9.42
CA THR A 353 4.47 17.44 -8.77
C THR A 353 5.02 17.49 -7.34
N ASN A 354 5.93 18.42 -7.05
CA ASN A 354 6.55 18.57 -5.72
C ASN A 354 5.48 18.85 -4.65
N GLY A 355 5.42 18.02 -3.61
CA GLY A 355 4.43 18.12 -2.54
C GLY A 355 3.02 17.68 -2.92
N ASN A 356 2.72 17.55 -4.22
CA ASN A 356 1.42 17.21 -4.77
C ASN A 356 1.23 15.69 -4.88
N VAL A 357 2.14 15.00 -5.56
CA VAL A 357 2.03 13.55 -5.76
C VAL A 357 2.34 12.83 -4.45
N ARG A 358 1.41 11.99 -3.98
CA ARG A 358 1.57 11.11 -2.82
C ARG A 358 1.35 9.68 -3.26
N ALA A 359 2.41 8.88 -3.33
CA ALA A 359 2.32 7.57 -3.94
C ALA A 359 3.29 6.54 -3.36
N LYS A 360 2.86 5.29 -3.34
CA LYS A 360 3.71 4.14 -3.01
C LYS A 360 4.48 3.70 -4.23
N THR A 361 5.78 3.57 -4.09
CA THR A 361 6.68 2.98 -5.10
C THR A 361 6.77 1.47 -4.95
N GLY A 362 7.05 0.79 -6.05
CA GLY A 362 7.43 -0.62 -6.05
C GLY A 362 8.62 -0.86 -6.98
N THR A 363 9.60 -1.63 -6.52
CA THR A 363 10.79 -1.97 -7.29
C THR A 363 11.25 -3.38 -6.97
N LEU A 364 11.38 -4.21 -7.99
CA LEU A 364 12.12 -5.46 -8.01
C LEU A 364 12.93 -5.49 -9.30
N THR A 365 13.81 -6.47 -9.48
CA THR A 365 14.53 -6.64 -10.75
C THR A 365 13.55 -6.77 -11.91
N GLY A 366 13.64 -5.85 -12.87
CA GLY A 366 12.75 -5.83 -14.03
C GLY A 366 11.34 -5.32 -13.77
N ILE A 367 11.05 -4.78 -12.57
CA ILE A 367 9.72 -4.29 -12.19
C ILE A 367 9.84 -2.89 -11.58
N SER A 368 9.03 -1.96 -12.08
CA SER A 368 8.87 -0.62 -11.52
C SER A 368 7.38 -0.29 -11.46
N SER A 369 6.88 0.07 -10.28
CA SER A 369 5.47 0.43 -10.09
C SER A 369 5.31 1.68 -9.23
N LEU A 370 4.21 2.39 -9.43
CA LEU A 370 3.82 3.58 -8.68
C LEU A 370 2.30 3.65 -8.61
N ALA A 371 1.73 3.86 -7.42
CA ALA A 371 0.29 4.04 -7.29
C ALA A 371 -0.03 4.95 -6.10
N GLY A 372 -0.99 5.84 -6.26
CA GLY A 372 -1.36 6.82 -5.25
C GLY A 372 -2.28 7.91 -5.77
N TYR A 373 -2.10 9.13 -5.24
CA TYR A 373 -2.96 10.28 -5.47
C TYR A 373 -2.17 11.50 -5.96
N CYS A 374 -2.85 12.38 -6.68
CA CYS A 374 -2.39 13.73 -6.99
C CYS A 374 -3.57 14.66 -7.23
N THR A 375 -3.33 15.97 -7.17
CA THR A 375 -4.30 16.98 -7.54
C THR A 375 -3.92 17.53 -8.91
N ALA A 376 -4.86 17.52 -9.86
CA ALA A 376 -4.71 18.13 -11.16
C ALA A 376 -4.75 19.65 -11.08
N ALA A 377 -4.26 20.36 -12.13
CA ALA A 377 -4.22 21.82 -12.15
C ALA A 377 -5.60 22.49 -12.06
N ASN A 378 -6.67 21.81 -12.48
CA ASN A 378 -8.06 22.27 -12.34
C ASN A 378 -8.67 22.00 -10.95
N GLY A 379 -7.89 21.43 -10.00
CA GLY A 379 -8.33 21.11 -8.64
C GLY A 379 -8.94 19.74 -8.46
N HIS A 380 -9.12 18.95 -9.53
CA HIS A 380 -9.64 17.59 -9.41
C HIS A 380 -8.68 16.68 -8.66
N GLN A 381 -9.22 15.85 -7.80
CA GLN A 381 -8.48 14.82 -7.09
C GLN A 381 -8.39 13.57 -7.96
N LEU A 382 -7.18 13.09 -8.17
CA LEU A 382 -6.94 11.91 -9.00
C LEU A 382 -6.34 10.78 -8.18
N CYS A 383 -6.69 9.53 -8.52
CA CYS A 383 -5.87 8.39 -8.14
C CYS A 383 -5.37 7.65 -9.38
N PHE A 384 -4.20 7.03 -9.26
CA PHE A 384 -3.57 6.34 -10.37
C PHE A 384 -2.80 5.10 -9.93
N ALA A 385 -2.60 4.18 -10.86
CA ALA A 385 -1.71 3.04 -10.71
C ALA A 385 -0.98 2.75 -12.01
N ILE A 386 0.34 2.57 -11.92
CA ILE A 386 1.26 2.29 -13.02
C ILE A 386 2.10 1.08 -12.62
N ILE A 387 2.09 0.03 -13.43
CA ILE A 387 2.91 -1.16 -13.23
C ILE A 387 3.66 -1.44 -14.51
N ASN A 388 4.99 -1.25 -14.49
CA ASN A 388 5.89 -1.64 -15.57
C ASN A 388 6.57 -2.97 -15.19
N GLN A 389 6.49 -3.98 -16.04
CA GLN A 389 7.13 -5.29 -15.87
C GLN A 389 7.94 -5.67 -17.11
N GLY A 390 9.14 -6.23 -16.91
CA GLY A 390 10.06 -6.57 -17.98
C GLY A 390 10.95 -5.40 -18.40
N VAL A 391 11.09 -4.36 -17.55
CA VAL A 391 12.01 -3.24 -17.82
C VAL A 391 13.46 -3.66 -17.60
N LEU A 392 14.34 -3.39 -18.54
CA LEU A 392 15.75 -3.76 -18.43
C LEU A 392 16.48 -2.95 -17.37
N ARG A 393 16.12 -1.68 -17.22
CA ARG A 393 16.61 -0.78 -16.17
C ARG A 393 15.42 -0.18 -15.45
N ASN A 394 15.34 -0.35 -14.15
CA ASN A 394 14.25 0.20 -13.34
C ASN A 394 14.12 1.71 -13.47
N GLN A 395 15.23 2.41 -13.80
CA GLN A 395 15.21 3.85 -14.03
C GLN A 395 14.31 4.24 -15.20
N ASP A 396 14.30 3.47 -16.29
CA ASP A 396 13.45 3.76 -17.46
C ASP A 396 11.95 3.75 -17.08
N GLY A 397 11.56 2.80 -16.21
CA GLY A 397 10.20 2.75 -15.66
C GLY A 397 9.89 3.92 -14.73
N ARG A 398 10.85 4.35 -13.89
CA ARG A 398 10.69 5.50 -13.00
C ARG A 398 10.56 6.80 -13.78
N ASP A 399 11.39 7.01 -14.80
CA ASP A 399 11.35 8.20 -15.65
C ASP A 399 10.02 8.32 -16.38
N PHE A 400 9.48 7.20 -16.87
CA PHE A 400 8.14 7.16 -17.46
C PHE A 400 7.05 7.54 -16.44
N GLN A 401 7.11 6.99 -15.21
CA GLN A 401 6.16 7.28 -14.14
C GLN A 401 6.20 8.75 -13.74
N ASP A 402 7.40 9.34 -13.61
CA ASP A 402 7.57 10.74 -13.23
C ASP A 402 7.00 11.70 -14.27
N ARG A 403 7.20 11.40 -15.58
CA ARG A 403 6.60 12.15 -16.68
C ARG A 403 5.08 12.02 -16.72
N LEU A 404 4.56 10.81 -16.42
CA LEU A 404 3.12 10.59 -16.34
C LEU A 404 2.49 11.42 -15.22
N CYS A 405 3.07 11.40 -14.02
CA CYS A 405 2.60 12.23 -12.92
C CYS A 405 2.69 13.73 -13.25
N HIS A 406 3.72 14.15 -14.00
CA HIS A 406 3.81 15.53 -14.47
C HIS A 406 2.62 15.89 -15.38
N VAL A 407 2.28 15.03 -16.36
CA VAL A 407 1.11 15.22 -17.24
C VAL A 407 -0.20 15.30 -16.48
N LEU A 408 -0.35 14.55 -15.36
CA LEU A 408 -1.56 14.59 -14.54
C LEU A 408 -1.70 15.88 -13.74
N CYS A 409 -0.58 16.51 -13.38
CA CYS A 409 -0.55 17.67 -12.47
C CYS A 409 -0.40 19.00 -13.20
N GLU A 410 0.08 19.02 -14.46
CA GLU A 410 0.29 20.25 -15.22
C GLU A 410 -1.02 20.84 -15.79
N PRO A 411 -1.11 22.17 -16.00
CA PRO A 411 -2.26 22.85 -16.58
C PRO A 411 -2.60 22.38 -18.02
#